data_f63387c26224360a732399aba41f45af
#
_entry.id   f63387c26224360a732399aba41f45af
#
_cell.length_a   1.000
_cell.length_b   1.000
_cell.length_c   1.000
_cell.angle_alpha   90.00
_cell.angle_beta   90.00
_cell.angle_gamma   90.00
#
_symmetry.space_group_name_H-M   'P 1'
#
loop_
_entity.id
_entity.type
_entity.pdbx_description
1 polymer ?
#
loop_
_entity_poly.entity_id
_entity_poly.type
_entity_poly.pdbx_seq_one_letter_code
_entity_poly.pdbx_strand_id
1 'polypeptide(L)'
;MHHVTMLPRYTRRAFCSFALGTCAALLLPFSCMASIAQGIGKPVSDEALKAEFAGMCAGAEQMLAGQRPAEDLRAMFAQARQAHARLLPLPDIGGPENLTYPSFLVGPQYAALYTAMRPHGFSARDVGKLVYDLAVYSFEEQKEAYRANGQRFFTPEYFALLQGWAMRSQQRRYPLDWVQTVFRGDGRDFDIGVNYTECGLMKYFASLGMPELAPYPCRVDFPTARAEGTGLARTSTLAEGGKVCDFRYKQGRKTTQGWDMA
;
A
#
# COMPACT_ATOMS: atom_id res chain seq x y z
N MET A 1 19.51 -24.26 10.60
CA MET A 1 18.06 -24.36 10.32
C MET A 1 17.32 -23.62 11.42
N HIS A 2 17.07 -22.32 11.25
CA HIS A 2 16.26 -21.53 12.20
C HIS A 2 14.84 -21.49 11.66
N HIS A 3 13.93 -22.17 12.35
CA HIS A 3 12.50 -22.05 12.11
C HIS A 3 12.07 -20.62 12.39
N VAL A 4 11.74 -19.88 11.34
CA VAL A 4 11.03 -18.62 11.48
C VAL A 4 9.62 -18.94 11.96
N THR A 5 9.36 -18.61 13.20
CA THR A 5 8.04 -18.77 13.84
C THR A 5 7.06 -17.84 13.14
N MET A 6 5.99 -18.37 12.57
CA MET A 6 4.88 -17.57 12.02
C MET A 6 4.44 -16.52 13.06
N LEU A 7 4.24 -15.29 12.60
CA LEU A 7 3.67 -14.23 13.44
C LEU A 7 2.34 -14.71 14.02
N PRO A 8 2.11 -14.59 15.34
CA PRO A 8 0.88 -15.05 15.97
C PRO A 8 -0.33 -14.31 15.41
N ARG A 9 -1.46 -14.99 15.25
CA ARG A 9 -2.75 -14.38 14.88
C ARG A 9 -3.18 -13.45 16.02
N TYR A 10 -3.11 -12.15 15.77
CA TYR A 10 -3.55 -11.15 16.74
C TYR A 10 -5.06 -11.22 16.92
N THR A 11 -5.51 -11.38 18.17
CA THR A 11 -6.92 -11.30 18.53
C THR A 11 -7.27 -9.84 18.84
N ARG A 12 -8.45 -9.38 18.43
CA ARG A 12 -9.01 -8.04 18.69
C ARG A 12 -8.89 -7.59 20.16
N ARG A 13 -8.86 -8.53 21.13
CA ARG A 13 -8.79 -8.24 22.56
C ARG A 13 -7.46 -7.66 23.04
N ALA A 14 -6.33 -7.99 22.41
CA ALA A 14 -5.02 -7.49 22.85
C ALA A 14 -4.82 -6.00 22.52
N PHE A 15 -5.54 -5.48 21.52
CA PHE A 15 -5.42 -4.09 21.08
C PHE A 15 -6.36 -3.13 21.85
N CYS A 16 -7.55 -3.60 22.24
CA CYS A 16 -8.55 -2.77 22.91
C CYS A 16 -8.23 -2.42 24.38
N SER A 17 -7.38 -3.20 25.06
CA SER A 17 -7.11 -2.99 26.49
C SER A 17 -6.18 -1.81 26.82
N PHE A 18 -5.50 -1.21 25.83
CA PHE A 18 -4.58 -0.07 26.03
C PHE A 18 -5.14 1.27 25.52
N ALA A 19 -6.33 1.30 24.93
CA ALA A 19 -6.84 2.40 24.10
C ALA A 19 -7.59 3.50 24.86
N LEU A 20 -7.63 3.53 26.19
CA LEU A 20 -8.43 4.52 26.93
C LEU A 20 -7.70 5.82 27.30
N GLY A 21 -6.51 6.07 26.82
CA GLY A 21 -5.72 7.23 27.23
C GLY A 21 -5.25 8.23 26.19
N THR A 22 -5.05 7.85 24.89
CA THR A 22 -4.39 8.75 23.91
C THR A 22 -4.70 8.41 22.43
N CYS A 23 -5.90 8.00 22.11
CA CYS A 23 -6.25 7.42 20.79
C CYS A 23 -6.36 8.39 19.61
N ALA A 24 -6.22 9.71 19.78
CA ALA A 24 -6.41 10.64 18.67
C ALA A 24 -5.22 10.75 17.69
N ALA A 25 -4.02 10.30 18.07
CA ALA A 25 -2.79 10.47 17.27
C ALA A 25 -2.33 9.21 16.53
N LEU A 26 -2.90 8.03 16.81
CA LEU A 26 -2.46 6.74 16.25
C LEU A 26 -3.19 6.30 14.97
N LEU A 27 -4.14 7.11 14.48
CA LEU A 27 -5.06 6.73 13.40
C LEU A 27 -4.62 7.23 12.01
N LEU A 28 -3.43 7.82 11.88
CA LEU A 28 -3.05 8.56 10.68
C LEU A 28 -2.30 7.80 9.56
N PRO A 29 -1.72 6.60 9.71
CA PRO A 29 -0.80 6.09 8.68
C PRO A 29 -1.44 5.76 7.33
N PHE A 30 -2.77 5.54 7.28
CA PHE A 30 -3.47 5.27 6.02
C PHE A 30 -4.61 6.28 5.74
N SER A 31 -4.79 7.29 6.58
CA SER A 31 -5.77 8.36 6.34
C SER A 31 -5.40 9.19 5.11
N CYS A 32 -4.11 9.26 4.77
CA CYS A 32 -3.65 9.89 3.55
C CYS A 32 -4.14 9.15 2.30
N MET A 33 -4.18 7.82 2.28
CA MET A 33 -4.73 7.05 1.17
C MET A 33 -6.23 7.30 0.97
N ALA A 34 -7.03 7.38 2.04
CA ALA A 34 -8.44 7.73 1.96
C ALA A 34 -8.65 9.21 1.61
N SER A 35 -7.82 10.12 2.13
CA SER A 35 -7.85 11.56 1.83
C SER A 35 -7.38 11.88 0.42
N ILE A 36 -6.42 11.12 -0.12
CA ILE A 36 -5.91 11.28 -1.49
C ILE A 36 -6.96 10.79 -2.49
N ALA A 37 -7.73 9.76 -2.18
CA ALA A 37 -8.87 9.36 -2.99
C ALA A 37 -9.99 10.44 -3.04
N GLN A 38 -10.03 11.35 -2.05
CA GLN A 38 -10.93 12.51 -2.02
C GLN A 38 -10.32 13.79 -2.59
N GLY A 39 -9.00 13.87 -2.73
CA GLY A 39 -8.26 15.09 -3.09
C GLY A 39 -7.22 14.88 -4.17
N ILE A 40 -7.64 14.61 -5.41
CA ILE A 40 -6.79 14.90 -6.56
C ILE A 40 -6.49 16.40 -6.49
N GLY A 41 -5.23 16.79 -6.20
CA GLY A 41 -4.83 18.17 -6.39
C GLY A 41 -3.99 18.86 -5.32
N LYS A 42 -3.65 18.25 -4.18
CA LYS A 42 -2.73 18.89 -3.22
C LYS A 42 -1.45 18.08 -3.02
N PRO A 43 -0.26 18.68 -3.22
CA PRO A 43 0.99 18.04 -2.86
C PRO A 43 1.00 17.69 -1.36
N VAL A 44 1.46 16.50 -1.01
CA VAL A 44 1.70 16.14 0.39
C VAL A 44 3.10 16.67 0.74
N SER A 45 3.22 17.45 1.82
CA SER A 45 4.51 17.97 2.24
C SER A 45 5.40 16.87 2.83
N ASP A 46 6.73 17.07 2.77
CA ASP A 46 7.68 16.15 3.38
C ASP A 46 7.43 15.96 4.87
N GLU A 47 6.99 17.02 5.57
CA GLU A 47 6.63 16.96 6.99
C GLU A 47 5.40 16.08 7.24
N ALA A 48 4.40 16.16 6.37
CA ALA A 48 3.21 15.30 6.45
C ALA A 48 3.58 13.84 6.18
N LEU A 49 4.43 13.55 5.20
CA LEU A 49 4.94 12.21 4.92
C LEU A 49 5.75 11.63 6.09
N LYS A 50 6.59 12.45 6.73
CA LYS A 50 7.34 12.04 7.93
C LYS A 50 6.41 11.75 9.11
N ALA A 51 5.38 12.58 9.33
CA ALA A 51 4.41 12.39 10.41
C ALA A 51 3.58 11.13 10.20
N GLU A 52 3.10 10.88 8.98
CA GLU A 52 2.38 9.67 8.60
C GLU A 52 3.23 8.42 8.83
N PHE A 53 4.47 8.43 8.36
CA PHE A 53 5.37 7.30 8.55
C PHE A 53 5.75 7.08 10.02
N ALA A 54 5.85 8.13 10.82
CA ALA A 54 6.05 7.99 12.27
C ALA A 54 4.86 7.29 12.95
N GLY A 55 3.64 7.59 12.55
CA GLY A 55 2.43 6.88 12.99
C GLY A 55 2.45 5.39 12.60
N MET A 56 2.84 5.09 11.36
CA MET A 56 3.00 3.72 10.88
C MET A 56 4.07 2.96 11.70
N CYS A 57 5.21 3.59 12.01
CA CYS A 57 6.23 2.99 12.86
C CYS A 57 5.72 2.70 14.27
N ALA A 58 4.91 3.58 14.86
CA ALA A 58 4.30 3.36 16.17
C ALA A 58 3.34 2.16 16.17
N GLY A 59 2.50 2.03 15.15
CA GLY A 59 1.64 0.86 14.96
C GLY A 59 2.44 -0.44 14.77
N ALA A 60 3.52 -0.39 13.99
CA ALA A 60 4.42 -1.52 13.78
C ALA A 60 5.13 -1.94 15.07
N GLU A 61 5.58 -0.99 15.88
CA GLU A 61 6.18 -1.25 17.20
C GLU A 61 5.19 -1.97 18.12
N GLN A 62 3.92 -1.54 18.13
CA GLN A 62 2.87 -2.21 18.91
C GLN A 62 2.61 -3.63 18.39
N MET A 63 2.55 -3.86 17.09
CA MET A 63 2.34 -5.19 16.51
C MET A 63 3.49 -6.16 16.82
N LEU A 64 4.71 -5.68 17.00
CA LEU A 64 5.88 -6.47 17.34
C LEU A 64 6.14 -6.53 18.84
N ALA A 65 5.36 -5.85 19.66
CA ALA A 65 5.50 -5.86 21.12
C ALA A 65 5.42 -7.29 21.67
N GLY A 66 6.30 -7.62 22.61
CA GLY A 66 6.41 -8.96 23.19
C GLY A 66 7.19 -9.99 22.35
N GLN A 67 7.53 -9.66 21.09
CA GLN A 67 8.37 -10.52 20.24
C GLN A 67 9.87 -10.17 20.35
N ARG A 68 10.16 -8.94 20.79
CA ARG A 68 11.52 -8.42 20.99
C ARG A 68 11.51 -7.46 22.19
N PRO A 69 12.71 -7.19 22.78
CA PRO A 69 12.84 -6.15 23.79
C PRO A 69 12.34 -4.80 23.28
N ALA A 70 11.62 -4.06 24.12
CA ALA A 70 11.01 -2.79 23.71
C ALA A 70 12.05 -1.73 23.29
N GLU A 71 13.25 -1.77 23.88
CA GLU A 71 14.37 -0.88 23.52
C GLU A 71 14.88 -1.15 22.11
N ASP A 72 14.98 -2.44 21.70
CA ASP A 72 15.39 -2.83 20.36
C ASP A 72 14.36 -2.37 19.31
N LEU A 73 13.06 -2.53 19.61
CA LEU A 73 11.99 -2.06 18.74
C LEU A 73 12.04 -0.54 18.57
N ARG A 74 12.18 0.20 19.67
CA ARG A 74 12.30 1.68 19.62
C ARG A 74 13.51 2.12 18.80
N ALA A 75 14.66 1.50 18.97
CA ALA A 75 15.89 1.80 18.22
C ALA A 75 15.70 1.50 16.73
N MET A 76 15.16 0.33 16.39
CA MET A 76 14.89 -0.10 15.02
C MET A 76 13.93 0.86 14.31
N PHE A 77 12.81 1.23 14.92
CA PHE A 77 11.86 2.15 14.30
C PHE A 77 12.33 3.62 14.30
N ALA A 78 13.23 4.02 15.20
CA ALA A 78 13.95 5.29 15.08
C ALA A 78 14.84 5.32 13.83
N GLN A 79 15.56 4.22 13.55
CA GLN A 79 16.35 4.07 12.32
C GLN A 79 15.44 4.08 11.07
N ALA A 80 14.28 3.43 11.11
CA ALA A 80 13.32 3.46 10.01
C ALA A 80 12.87 4.89 9.69
N ARG A 81 12.50 5.68 10.70
CA ARG A 81 12.14 7.10 10.52
C ARG A 81 13.27 7.92 9.90
N GLN A 82 14.52 7.70 10.33
CA GLN A 82 15.68 8.37 9.73
C GLN A 82 15.89 7.93 8.27
N ALA A 83 15.76 6.63 7.98
CA ALA A 83 15.88 6.11 6.62
C ALA A 83 14.80 6.72 5.71
N HIS A 84 13.54 6.81 6.16
CA HIS A 84 12.47 7.45 5.41
C HIS A 84 12.77 8.92 5.11
N ALA A 85 13.22 9.68 6.10
CA ALA A 85 13.55 11.09 5.92
C ALA A 85 14.66 11.34 4.87
N ARG A 86 15.56 10.37 4.68
CA ARG A 86 16.62 10.45 3.65
C ARG A 86 16.12 10.14 2.23
N LEU A 87 14.94 9.55 2.09
CA LEU A 87 14.31 9.27 0.81
C LEU A 87 13.44 10.42 0.31
N LEU A 88 13.34 11.50 1.08
CA LEU A 88 12.61 12.72 0.74
C LEU A 88 13.58 13.82 0.25
N PRO A 89 13.14 14.70 -0.66
CA PRO A 89 11.84 14.70 -1.32
C PRO A 89 11.67 13.53 -2.29
N LEU A 90 10.40 13.14 -2.52
CA LEU A 90 10.11 12.04 -3.44
C LEU A 90 10.48 12.37 -4.88
N PRO A 91 10.87 11.36 -5.69
CA PRO A 91 11.00 11.53 -7.12
C PRO A 91 9.71 12.04 -7.78
N ASP A 92 9.85 12.89 -8.78
CA ASP A 92 8.70 13.40 -9.53
C ASP A 92 8.09 12.30 -10.41
N ILE A 93 6.82 12.02 -10.17
CA ILE A 93 5.96 11.15 -10.99
C ILE A 93 4.72 11.90 -11.49
N GLY A 94 4.74 13.22 -11.50
CA GLY A 94 3.62 14.08 -11.90
C GLY A 94 2.73 14.53 -10.74
N GLY A 95 3.17 14.30 -9.50
CA GLY A 95 2.51 14.80 -8.30
C GLY A 95 1.07 14.30 -8.11
N PRO A 96 0.25 15.06 -7.37
CA PRO A 96 -1.11 14.65 -6.97
C PRO A 96 -2.11 14.53 -8.13
N GLU A 97 -1.82 15.06 -9.29
CA GLU A 97 -2.66 14.86 -10.49
C GLU A 97 -2.48 13.47 -11.10
N ASN A 98 -1.44 12.76 -10.70
CA ASN A 98 -1.19 11.39 -11.09
C ASN A 98 -2.03 10.43 -10.22
N LEU A 99 -2.92 9.63 -10.83
CA LEU A 99 -3.76 8.68 -10.11
C LEU A 99 -2.97 7.57 -9.39
N THR A 100 -1.72 7.33 -9.79
CA THR A 100 -0.83 6.37 -9.13
C THR A 100 0.05 7.00 -8.04
N TYR A 101 -0.02 8.33 -7.87
CA TYR A 101 0.74 9.04 -6.83
C TYR A 101 0.53 8.47 -5.43
N PRO A 102 -0.71 8.17 -4.99
CA PRO A 102 -0.93 7.55 -3.69
C PRO A 102 -0.23 6.20 -3.53
N SER A 103 -0.22 5.40 -4.59
CA SER A 103 0.48 4.11 -4.59
C SER A 103 2.00 4.28 -4.55
N PHE A 104 2.53 5.39 -5.09
CA PHE A 104 3.96 5.68 -5.02
C PHE A 104 4.42 6.05 -3.61
N LEU A 105 3.57 6.73 -2.82
CA LEU A 105 3.89 7.17 -1.46
C LEU A 105 4.25 6.01 -0.52
N VAL A 106 3.79 4.79 -0.79
CA VAL A 106 4.12 3.62 0.04
C VAL A 106 5.53 3.08 -0.23
N GLY A 107 6.12 3.37 -1.38
CA GLY A 107 7.45 2.89 -1.76
C GLY A 107 8.55 3.26 -0.75
N PRO A 108 8.74 4.53 -0.40
CA PRO A 108 9.69 4.96 0.62
C PRO A 108 9.44 4.34 1.99
N GLN A 109 8.18 4.11 2.36
CA GLN A 109 7.81 3.48 3.63
C GLN A 109 8.32 2.03 3.69
N TYR A 110 8.09 1.23 2.64
CA TYR A 110 8.63 -0.14 2.53
C TYR A 110 10.16 -0.15 2.55
N ALA A 111 10.80 0.71 1.77
CA ALA A 111 12.26 0.79 1.70
C ALA A 111 12.89 1.18 3.05
N ALA A 112 12.30 2.14 3.75
CA ALA A 112 12.77 2.59 5.05
C ALA A 112 12.61 1.52 6.14
N LEU A 113 11.45 0.86 6.20
CA LEU A 113 11.24 -0.28 7.11
C LEU A 113 12.23 -1.40 6.83
N TYR A 114 12.39 -1.79 5.57
CA TYR A 114 13.31 -2.86 5.21
C TYR A 114 14.77 -2.51 5.54
N THR A 115 15.19 -1.27 5.27
CA THR A 115 16.53 -0.79 5.64
C THR A 115 16.81 -0.96 7.14
N ALA A 116 15.84 -0.63 7.99
CA ALA A 116 16.00 -0.70 9.44
C ALA A 116 15.82 -2.13 9.98
N MET A 117 14.93 -2.92 9.40
CA MET A 117 14.54 -4.22 9.94
C MET A 117 15.44 -5.37 9.46
N ARG A 118 16.01 -5.27 8.24
CA ARG A 118 16.88 -6.30 7.66
C ARG A 118 18.09 -6.66 8.55
N PRO A 119 18.81 -5.71 9.17
CA PRO A 119 19.92 -6.04 10.08
C PRO A 119 19.49 -6.85 11.31
N HIS A 120 18.20 -6.80 11.67
CA HIS A 120 17.60 -7.55 12.75
C HIS A 120 17.00 -8.90 12.32
N GLY A 121 17.30 -9.36 11.11
CA GLY A 121 16.90 -10.67 10.58
C GLY A 121 15.52 -10.72 9.93
N PHE A 122 14.87 -9.58 9.70
CA PHE A 122 13.61 -9.54 8.96
C PHE A 122 13.87 -9.60 7.46
N SER A 123 13.16 -10.50 6.79
CA SER A 123 13.15 -10.58 5.33
C SER A 123 12.24 -9.50 4.71
N ALA A 124 12.35 -9.31 3.39
CA ALA A 124 11.41 -8.47 2.64
C ALA A 124 9.95 -8.95 2.81
N ARG A 125 9.72 -10.28 2.91
CA ARG A 125 8.41 -10.86 3.19
C ARG A 125 7.88 -10.46 4.56
N ASP A 126 8.72 -10.46 5.61
CA ASP A 126 8.31 -10.07 6.96
C ASP A 126 7.89 -8.61 7.02
N VAL A 127 8.67 -7.72 6.38
CA VAL A 127 8.31 -6.30 6.25
C VAL A 127 7.01 -6.14 5.46
N GLY A 128 6.87 -6.86 4.35
CA GLY A 128 5.66 -6.85 3.55
C GLY A 128 4.43 -7.31 4.35
N LYS A 129 4.59 -8.37 5.16
CA LYS A 129 3.50 -8.88 6.00
C LYS A 129 3.10 -7.89 7.09
N LEU A 130 4.08 -7.25 7.72
CA LEU A 130 3.83 -6.22 8.73
C LEU A 130 3.03 -5.05 8.14
N VAL A 131 3.44 -4.55 6.97
CA VAL A 131 2.70 -3.47 6.29
C VAL A 131 1.30 -3.91 5.88
N TYR A 132 1.16 -5.14 5.38
CA TYR A 132 -0.16 -5.70 5.04
C TYR A 132 -1.09 -5.74 6.27
N ASP A 133 -0.60 -6.19 7.43
CA ASP A 133 -1.42 -6.29 8.65
C ASP A 133 -1.80 -4.91 9.19
N LEU A 134 -0.88 -3.94 9.13
CA LEU A 134 -1.17 -2.54 9.44
C LEU A 134 -2.26 -1.97 8.54
N ALA A 135 -2.18 -2.24 7.23
CA ALA A 135 -3.17 -1.81 6.26
C ALA A 135 -4.56 -2.39 6.55
N VAL A 136 -4.64 -3.71 6.81
CA VAL A 136 -5.90 -4.38 7.16
C VAL A 136 -6.54 -3.74 8.39
N TYR A 137 -5.74 -3.46 9.42
CA TYR A 137 -6.23 -2.78 10.62
C TYR A 137 -6.79 -1.40 10.31
N SER A 138 -6.03 -0.58 9.58
CA SER A 138 -6.44 0.79 9.22
C SER A 138 -7.71 0.83 8.36
N PHE A 139 -7.89 -0.15 7.46
CA PHE A 139 -9.09 -0.21 6.60
C PHE A 139 -10.37 -0.49 7.40
N GLU A 140 -10.30 -1.27 8.46
CA GLU A 140 -11.45 -1.48 9.35
C GLU A 140 -11.84 -0.18 10.08
N GLU A 141 -10.87 0.62 10.53
CA GLU A 141 -11.11 1.90 11.21
C GLU A 141 -11.71 2.96 10.25
N GLN A 142 -11.39 2.89 8.96
CA GLN A 142 -11.82 3.87 7.95
C GLN A 142 -12.85 3.31 6.95
N LYS A 143 -13.57 2.27 7.33
CA LYS A 143 -14.44 1.47 6.47
C LYS A 143 -15.44 2.28 5.65
N GLU A 144 -16.03 3.34 6.22
CA GLU A 144 -17.02 4.16 5.51
C GLU A 144 -16.39 4.96 4.37
N ALA A 145 -15.19 5.53 4.57
CA ALA A 145 -14.46 6.27 3.55
C ALA A 145 -14.07 5.35 2.38
N TYR A 146 -13.58 4.14 2.68
CA TYR A 146 -13.25 3.16 1.63
C TYR A 146 -14.49 2.71 0.84
N ARG A 147 -15.62 2.49 1.50
CA ARG A 147 -16.88 2.14 0.81
C ARG A 147 -17.35 3.25 -0.14
N ALA A 148 -17.24 4.51 0.28
CA ALA A 148 -17.58 5.65 -0.58
C ALA A 148 -16.70 5.69 -1.84
N ASN A 149 -15.40 5.42 -1.70
CA ASN A 149 -14.49 5.30 -2.85
C ASN A 149 -14.90 4.16 -3.79
N GLY A 150 -15.23 3.00 -3.24
CA GLY A 150 -15.65 1.84 -4.02
C GLY A 150 -16.93 2.08 -4.82
N GLN A 151 -17.88 2.83 -4.26
CA GLN A 151 -19.09 3.24 -5.00
C GLN A 151 -18.75 4.16 -6.17
N ARG A 152 -17.85 5.12 -5.97
CA ARG A 152 -17.39 6.04 -7.00
C ARG A 152 -16.63 5.33 -8.12
N PHE A 153 -15.91 4.25 -7.82
CA PHE A 153 -15.03 3.53 -8.75
C PHE A 153 -15.77 3.07 -10.03
N PHE A 154 -17.04 2.69 -9.93
CA PHE A 154 -17.82 2.17 -11.06
C PHE A 154 -18.62 3.25 -11.81
N THR A 155 -18.53 4.52 -11.42
CA THR A 155 -19.23 5.60 -12.14
C THR A 155 -18.61 5.86 -13.51
N PRO A 156 -19.42 6.34 -14.50
CA PRO A 156 -18.91 6.70 -15.82
C PRO A 156 -17.80 7.77 -15.75
N GLU A 157 -17.94 8.73 -14.84
CA GLU A 157 -17.01 9.84 -14.66
C GLU A 157 -15.64 9.34 -14.17
N TYR A 158 -15.64 8.41 -13.19
CA TYR A 158 -14.40 7.83 -12.71
C TYR A 158 -13.75 6.93 -13.76
N PHE A 159 -14.54 6.19 -14.52
CA PHE A 159 -14.00 5.41 -15.63
C PHE A 159 -13.35 6.29 -16.70
N ALA A 160 -13.96 7.41 -17.07
CA ALA A 160 -13.35 8.38 -18.00
C ALA A 160 -12.05 8.95 -17.45
N LEU A 161 -11.98 9.23 -16.13
CA LEU A 161 -10.76 9.66 -15.45
C LEU A 161 -9.65 8.60 -15.56
N LEU A 162 -9.96 7.33 -15.29
CA LEU A 162 -9.04 6.20 -15.43
C LEU A 162 -8.52 6.06 -16.87
N GLN A 163 -9.39 6.18 -17.87
CA GLN A 163 -9.00 6.12 -19.28
C GLN A 163 -8.09 7.28 -19.67
N GLY A 164 -8.42 8.50 -19.25
CA GLY A 164 -7.60 9.67 -19.48
C GLY A 164 -6.19 9.52 -18.87
N TRP A 165 -6.13 8.94 -17.67
CA TRP A 165 -4.85 8.63 -17.04
C TRP A 165 -4.09 7.53 -17.80
N ALA A 166 -4.76 6.45 -18.20
CA ALA A 166 -4.14 5.39 -18.99
C ALA A 166 -3.51 5.93 -20.29
N MET A 167 -4.20 6.83 -21.00
CA MET A 167 -3.64 7.47 -22.21
C MET A 167 -2.40 8.32 -21.88
N ARG A 168 -2.43 9.11 -20.80
CA ARG A 168 -1.25 9.90 -20.37
C ARG A 168 -0.06 9.02 -20.01
N SER A 169 -0.28 7.90 -19.34
CA SER A 169 0.77 6.98 -18.92
C SER A 169 1.56 6.40 -20.11
N GLN A 170 0.94 6.27 -21.29
CA GLN A 170 1.63 5.78 -22.49
C GLN A 170 2.75 6.73 -22.97
N GLN A 171 2.70 8.00 -22.57
CA GLN A 171 3.74 8.98 -22.92
C GLN A 171 5.05 8.76 -22.14
N ARG A 172 5.01 7.97 -21.05
CA ARG A 172 6.19 7.67 -20.20
C ARG A 172 6.96 8.93 -19.78
N ARG A 173 6.23 9.99 -19.46
CA ARG A 173 6.82 11.30 -19.13
C ARG A 173 7.71 11.24 -17.88
N TYR A 174 7.35 10.39 -16.95
CA TYR A 174 8.05 10.22 -15.67
C TYR A 174 8.70 8.83 -15.60
N PRO A 175 10.04 8.74 -15.40
CA PRO A 175 10.74 7.44 -15.42
C PRO A 175 10.22 6.44 -14.39
N LEU A 176 9.79 6.91 -13.22
CA LEU A 176 9.30 6.08 -12.11
C LEU A 176 7.78 5.95 -12.05
N ASP A 177 7.08 6.33 -13.12
CA ASP A 177 5.63 6.17 -13.19
C ASP A 177 5.23 4.80 -13.75
N TRP A 178 3.94 4.47 -13.58
CA TRP A 178 3.31 3.29 -14.16
C TRP A 178 2.92 3.52 -15.62
N VAL A 179 2.80 2.43 -16.37
CA VAL A 179 2.16 2.43 -17.69
C VAL A 179 1.01 1.44 -17.66
N GLN A 180 -0.18 1.91 -18.02
CA GLN A 180 -1.40 1.09 -17.90
C GLN A 180 -2.35 1.28 -19.08
N THR A 181 -3.23 0.29 -19.27
CA THR A 181 -4.41 0.37 -20.12
C THR A 181 -5.66 0.10 -19.30
N VAL A 182 -6.76 0.78 -19.66
CA VAL A 182 -8.05 0.65 -18.96
C VAL A 182 -9.13 0.36 -20.00
N PHE A 183 -9.99 -0.62 -19.73
CA PHE A 183 -11.03 -1.06 -20.65
C PHE A 183 -12.29 -1.57 -19.91
N ARG A 184 -13.42 -1.53 -20.59
CA ARG A 184 -14.65 -2.14 -20.11
C ARG A 184 -14.59 -3.65 -20.24
N GLY A 185 -15.14 -4.36 -19.26
CA GLY A 185 -15.39 -5.78 -19.34
C GLY A 185 -16.70 -6.10 -20.04
N ASP A 186 -17.06 -7.37 -20.02
CA ASP A 186 -18.30 -7.89 -20.60
C ASP A 186 -19.52 -7.74 -19.66
N GLY A 187 -19.32 -7.16 -18.47
CA GLY A 187 -20.35 -7.04 -17.44
C GLY A 187 -20.73 -8.36 -16.76
N ARG A 188 -20.20 -9.49 -17.20
CA ARG A 188 -20.40 -10.82 -16.60
C ARG A 188 -19.19 -11.21 -15.74
N ASP A 189 -18.02 -11.28 -16.34
CA ASP A 189 -16.79 -11.72 -15.68
C ASP A 189 -16.15 -10.57 -14.89
N PHE A 190 -16.15 -9.37 -15.46
CA PHE A 190 -15.73 -8.14 -14.79
C PHE A 190 -16.36 -6.91 -15.48
N ASP A 191 -16.35 -5.77 -14.77
CA ASP A 191 -16.91 -4.51 -15.29
C ASP A 191 -15.80 -3.59 -15.79
N ILE A 192 -14.65 -3.54 -15.08
CA ILE A 192 -13.49 -2.70 -15.41
C ILE A 192 -12.23 -3.55 -15.34
N GLY A 193 -11.44 -3.52 -16.42
CA GLY A 193 -10.11 -4.10 -16.51
C GLY A 193 -9.03 -3.03 -16.52
N VAL A 194 -7.95 -3.26 -15.74
CA VAL A 194 -6.74 -2.45 -15.77
C VAL A 194 -5.56 -3.40 -15.96
N ASN A 195 -4.75 -3.17 -16.98
CA ASN A 195 -3.50 -3.88 -17.18
C ASN A 195 -2.33 -2.89 -16.99
N TYR A 196 -1.46 -3.17 -16.04
CA TYR A 196 -0.20 -2.45 -15.91
C TYR A 196 0.90 -3.21 -16.67
N THR A 197 1.59 -2.51 -17.56
CA THR A 197 2.74 -3.04 -18.34
C THR A 197 4.08 -2.55 -17.79
N GLU A 198 4.05 -1.50 -16.97
CA GLU A 198 5.19 -1.02 -16.19
C GLU A 198 4.72 -0.66 -14.78
N CYS A 199 5.57 -0.90 -13.78
CA CYS A 199 5.26 -0.63 -12.38
C CYS A 199 6.26 0.36 -11.80
N GLY A 200 5.76 1.50 -11.30
CA GLY A 200 6.58 2.54 -10.67
C GLY A 200 7.30 2.04 -9.43
N LEU A 201 6.65 1.24 -8.58
CA LEU A 201 7.29 0.69 -7.38
C LEU A 201 8.41 -0.30 -7.71
N MET A 202 8.26 -1.15 -8.75
CA MET A 202 9.35 -2.02 -9.17
C MET A 202 10.58 -1.22 -9.63
N LYS A 203 10.36 -0.17 -10.43
CA LYS A 203 11.43 0.73 -10.88
C LYS A 203 12.08 1.45 -9.68
N TYR A 204 11.28 1.92 -8.74
CA TYR A 204 11.75 2.60 -7.53
C TYR A 204 12.58 1.67 -6.65
N PHE A 205 12.08 0.48 -6.32
CA PHE A 205 12.84 -0.48 -5.50
C PHE A 205 14.11 -0.95 -6.20
N ALA A 206 14.08 -1.16 -7.52
CA ALA A 206 15.28 -1.49 -8.28
C ALA A 206 16.33 -0.37 -8.21
N SER A 207 15.92 0.90 -8.27
CA SER A 207 16.83 2.06 -8.13
C SER A 207 17.49 2.16 -6.76
N LEU A 208 16.85 1.59 -5.73
CA LEU A 208 17.39 1.51 -4.36
C LEU A 208 18.19 0.23 -4.08
N GLY A 209 18.29 -0.69 -5.07
CA GLY A 209 18.93 -2.00 -4.87
C GLY A 209 18.11 -2.95 -3.97
N MET A 210 16.78 -2.79 -3.93
CA MET A 210 15.85 -3.56 -3.09
C MET A 210 14.72 -4.20 -3.93
N PRO A 211 14.98 -4.83 -5.10
CA PRO A 211 13.94 -5.34 -5.98
C PRO A 211 13.06 -6.42 -5.32
N GLU A 212 13.57 -7.11 -4.29
CA GLU A 212 12.86 -8.12 -3.52
C GLU A 212 11.64 -7.58 -2.75
N LEU A 213 11.50 -6.26 -2.61
CA LEU A 213 10.32 -5.64 -2.00
C LEU A 213 9.10 -5.59 -2.93
N ALA A 214 9.33 -5.64 -4.24
CA ALA A 214 8.30 -5.35 -5.25
C ALA A 214 7.00 -6.19 -5.14
N PRO A 215 7.00 -7.48 -4.76
CA PRO A 215 5.76 -8.27 -4.68
C PRO A 215 4.81 -7.84 -3.55
N TYR A 216 5.32 -7.24 -2.48
CA TYR A 216 4.55 -7.09 -1.25
C TYR A 216 3.53 -5.94 -1.25
N PRO A 217 3.80 -4.75 -1.81
CA PRO A 217 2.77 -3.73 -2.00
C PRO A 217 1.55 -4.24 -2.78
N CYS A 218 1.79 -5.12 -3.77
CA CYS A 218 0.72 -5.73 -4.56
C CYS A 218 -0.25 -6.57 -3.72
N ARG A 219 0.16 -7.08 -2.55
CA ARG A 219 -0.73 -7.87 -1.68
C ARG A 219 -1.76 -6.97 -0.99
N VAL A 220 -1.45 -5.70 -0.76
CA VAL A 220 -2.34 -4.73 -0.11
C VAL A 220 -3.55 -4.38 -1.00
N ASP A 221 -3.47 -4.57 -2.31
CA ASP A 221 -4.60 -4.37 -3.23
C ASP A 221 -5.84 -5.19 -2.84
N PHE A 222 -5.65 -6.40 -2.33
CA PHE A 222 -6.77 -7.27 -1.97
C PHE A 222 -7.55 -6.81 -0.73
N PRO A 223 -6.92 -6.49 0.42
CA PRO A 223 -7.66 -5.90 1.54
C PRO A 223 -8.24 -4.53 1.22
N THR A 224 -7.58 -3.70 0.39
CA THR A 224 -8.13 -2.45 -0.13
C THR A 224 -9.42 -2.71 -0.90
N ALA A 225 -9.39 -3.61 -1.87
CA ALA A 225 -10.57 -3.96 -2.66
C ALA A 225 -11.71 -4.55 -1.82
N ARG A 226 -11.41 -5.25 -0.71
CA ARG A 226 -12.42 -5.71 0.25
C ARG A 226 -13.04 -4.55 1.02
N ALA A 227 -12.23 -3.59 1.47
CA ALA A 227 -12.71 -2.42 2.18
C ALA A 227 -13.61 -1.55 1.29
N GLU A 228 -13.21 -1.36 0.04
CA GLU A 228 -13.95 -0.60 -0.98
C GLU A 228 -15.16 -1.37 -1.53
N GLY A 229 -15.13 -2.69 -1.55
CA GLY A 229 -16.16 -3.51 -2.21
C GLY A 229 -16.03 -3.52 -3.73
N THR A 230 -14.84 -3.29 -4.28
CA THR A 230 -14.59 -3.20 -5.73
C THR A 230 -14.46 -4.57 -6.40
N GLY A 231 -14.44 -5.67 -5.64
CA GLY A 231 -14.50 -7.02 -6.18
C GLY A 231 -13.32 -7.37 -7.07
N LEU A 232 -12.09 -7.02 -6.65
CA LEU A 232 -10.86 -7.31 -7.39
C LEU A 232 -10.61 -8.82 -7.50
N ALA A 233 -10.25 -9.25 -8.72
CA ALA A 233 -9.53 -10.48 -9.00
C ALA A 233 -8.30 -10.15 -9.85
N ARG A 234 -7.20 -10.87 -9.62
CA ARG A 234 -5.94 -10.70 -10.34
C ARG A 234 -5.22 -12.03 -10.39
N THR A 235 -4.72 -12.43 -11.55
CA THR A 235 -4.02 -13.71 -11.76
C THR A 235 -2.54 -13.55 -12.02
N SER A 236 -2.07 -12.34 -12.34
CA SER A 236 -0.69 -12.06 -12.73
C SER A 236 -0.22 -10.72 -12.18
N THR A 237 1.06 -10.62 -11.81
CA THR A 237 1.74 -9.37 -11.52
C THR A 237 3.11 -9.32 -12.18
N LEU A 238 3.54 -8.11 -12.55
CA LEU A 238 4.90 -7.85 -13.03
C LEU A 238 5.95 -8.23 -11.99
N ALA A 239 5.67 -7.98 -10.73
CA ALA A 239 6.57 -8.27 -9.61
C ALA A 239 6.79 -9.77 -9.37
N GLU A 240 5.92 -10.63 -9.88
CA GLU A 240 6.01 -12.09 -9.81
C GLU A 240 6.37 -12.72 -11.18
N GLY A 241 6.91 -11.90 -12.11
CA GLY A 241 7.38 -12.36 -13.41
C GLY A 241 6.30 -12.43 -14.50
N GLY A 242 5.10 -11.98 -14.24
CA GLY A 242 4.06 -11.86 -15.24
C GLY A 242 4.36 -10.78 -16.27
N LYS A 243 3.73 -10.89 -17.45
CA LYS A 243 3.87 -9.87 -18.51
C LYS A 243 3.06 -8.59 -18.22
N VAL A 244 2.03 -8.70 -17.38
CA VAL A 244 1.17 -7.60 -16.95
C VAL A 244 0.67 -7.85 -15.53
N CYS A 245 0.27 -6.77 -14.83
CA CYS A 245 -0.61 -6.92 -13.67
C CYS A 245 -2.06 -6.81 -14.19
N ASP A 246 -2.84 -7.88 -14.07
CA ASP A 246 -4.17 -8.01 -14.68
C ASP A 246 -5.29 -7.77 -13.66
N PHE A 247 -5.58 -6.52 -13.37
CA PHE A 247 -6.66 -6.17 -12.44
C PHE A 247 -8.02 -6.29 -13.10
N ARG A 248 -8.94 -7.04 -12.48
CA ARG A 248 -10.33 -7.26 -12.94
C ARG A 248 -11.29 -6.94 -11.82
N TYR A 249 -11.96 -5.80 -11.93
CA TYR A 249 -12.92 -5.30 -10.95
C TYR A 249 -14.35 -5.64 -11.36
N LYS A 250 -15.11 -6.15 -10.40
CA LYS A 250 -16.51 -6.53 -10.63
C LYS A 250 -17.37 -6.03 -9.47
N GLN A 251 -18.32 -5.13 -9.78
CA GLN A 251 -19.25 -4.61 -8.79
C GLN A 251 -20.04 -5.75 -8.15
N GLY A 252 -20.12 -5.75 -6.81
CA GLY A 252 -20.82 -6.77 -6.04
C GLY A 252 -20.07 -8.09 -5.87
N ARG A 253 -18.96 -8.34 -6.59
CA ARG A 253 -18.14 -9.53 -6.36
C ARG A 253 -17.33 -9.41 -5.06
N LYS A 254 -17.21 -10.52 -4.35
CA LYS A 254 -16.37 -10.61 -3.16
C LYS A 254 -14.91 -10.84 -3.55
N THR A 255 -13.98 -10.01 -3.07
CA THR A 255 -12.54 -10.25 -3.20
C THR A 255 -12.11 -11.35 -2.22
N THR A 256 -11.72 -12.52 -2.75
CA THR A 256 -11.33 -13.70 -1.96
C THR A 256 -9.82 -13.83 -1.78
N GLN A 257 -9.04 -13.32 -2.71
CA GLN A 257 -7.57 -13.34 -2.66
C GLN A 257 -7.02 -12.52 -1.50
N GLY A 258 -5.83 -12.86 -1.00
CA GLY A 258 -5.21 -12.20 0.14
C GLY A 258 -3.70 -12.44 0.20
N TRP A 259 -3.12 -12.44 1.40
CA TRP A 259 -1.68 -12.55 1.59
C TRP A 259 -1.07 -13.84 1.04
N ASP A 260 -1.69 -14.98 1.32
CA ASP A 260 -1.15 -16.32 0.98
C ASP A 260 -1.54 -16.80 -0.44
N MET A 261 -2.31 -16.00 -1.18
CA MET A 261 -2.70 -16.33 -2.54
C MET A 261 -1.78 -15.61 -3.52
N ALA A 262 -0.80 -16.37 -3.95
CA ALA A 262 0.04 -16.01 -5.09
C ALA A 262 -0.65 -16.47 -6.39
#